data_d38eba03e3739d7cbfa2d681784473a6
#
_entry.id   d38eba03e3739d7cbfa2d681784473a6
#
_cell.length_a   1.000
_cell.length_b   1.000
_cell.length_c   1.000
_cell.angle_alpha   90.00
_cell.angle_beta   90.00
_cell.angle_gamma   90.00
#
_symmetry.space_group_name_H-M   'P 1'
#
loop_
_entity.id
_entity.type
_entity.pdbx_description
1 polymer ?
#
loop_
_entity_poly.entity_id
_entity_poly.type
_entity_poly.pdbx_seq_one_letter_code
_entity_poly.pdbx_strand_id
1 'polypeptide(L)'
;LQRGQVVANTQAMLEGHLVNNVLLFGDGGTGKSATVKSMLFRPGFGDLRLIEVQKEGLAQMPRLIRSLAGRRQKFILFIDDLAFDQDDNTYSIMKTILEGGLERRPANVAIYATSNRRHLVRQSFSDRAGDEVDAFETISEKTALAERFGLRIPYLTMSKADYLALVDHLAARAGVAMSAELLHAQAMTWEIR
;
A
#
# COMPACT_ATOMS: atom_id res chain seq x y z
N LEU A 1 -11.10 10.13 -3.37
CA LEU A 1 -10.62 9.62 -4.66
C LEU A 1 -9.77 8.34 -4.48
N GLN A 2 -8.71 8.37 -3.67
CA GLN A 2 -7.74 7.27 -3.46
C GLN A 2 -8.40 5.97 -2.95
N ARG A 3 -9.17 6.04 -1.86
CA ARG A 3 -9.92 4.89 -1.33
C ARG A 3 -10.87 4.28 -2.38
N GLY A 4 -11.47 5.13 -3.22
CA GLY A 4 -12.36 4.67 -4.29
C GLY A 4 -11.67 3.77 -5.30
N GLN A 5 -10.42 4.08 -5.67
CA GLN A 5 -9.63 3.26 -6.59
C GLN A 5 -9.30 1.88 -5.99
N VAL A 6 -8.93 1.81 -4.70
CA VAL A 6 -8.69 0.54 -4.01
C VAL A 6 -9.96 -0.30 -3.97
N VAL A 7 -11.10 0.33 -3.63
CA VAL A 7 -12.41 -0.33 -3.61
C VAL A 7 -12.77 -0.87 -4.99
N ALA A 8 -12.65 -0.06 -6.05
CA ALA A 8 -13.01 -0.48 -7.41
C ALA A 8 -12.15 -1.66 -7.88
N ASN A 9 -10.84 -1.63 -7.63
CA ASN A 9 -9.95 -2.73 -7.98
C ASN A 9 -10.29 -4.02 -7.21
N THR A 10 -10.63 -3.90 -5.92
CA THR A 10 -11.02 -5.06 -5.09
C THR A 10 -12.39 -5.61 -5.51
N GLN A 11 -13.34 -4.73 -5.81
CA GLN A 11 -14.66 -5.11 -6.28
C GLN A 11 -14.57 -5.89 -7.60
N ALA A 12 -13.78 -5.40 -8.56
CA ALA A 12 -13.56 -6.10 -9.83
C ALA A 12 -12.97 -7.52 -9.62
N MET A 13 -12.06 -7.69 -8.63
CA MET A 13 -11.55 -9.02 -8.29
C MET A 13 -12.64 -9.94 -7.73
N LEU A 14 -13.55 -9.42 -6.89
CA LEU A 14 -14.66 -10.19 -6.36
C LEU A 14 -15.61 -10.64 -7.47
N GLU A 15 -15.81 -9.81 -8.47
CA GLU A 15 -16.59 -10.09 -9.68
C GLU A 15 -15.90 -11.07 -10.65
N GLY A 16 -14.66 -11.45 -10.37
CA GLY A 16 -13.91 -12.44 -11.17
C GLY A 16 -13.03 -11.84 -12.27
N HIS A 17 -12.91 -10.53 -12.33
CA HIS A 17 -12.03 -9.87 -13.29
C HIS A 17 -10.55 -9.96 -12.87
N LEU A 18 -9.66 -9.92 -13.87
CA LEU A 18 -8.24 -9.70 -13.65
C LEU A 18 -8.01 -8.27 -13.14
N VAL A 19 -7.28 -8.13 -12.04
CA VAL A 19 -7.06 -6.85 -11.39
C VAL A 19 -5.57 -6.54 -11.24
N ASN A 20 -5.26 -5.29 -10.97
CA ASN A 20 -3.89 -4.85 -10.75
C ASN A 20 -3.40 -5.20 -9.34
N ASN A 21 -2.09 -5.40 -9.20
CA ASN A 21 -1.42 -5.22 -7.92
C ASN A 21 -1.44 -3.74 -7.55
N VAL A 22 -1.55 -3.45 -6.26
CA VAL A 22 -1.76 -2.08 -5.76
C VAL A 22 -0.60 -1.67 -4.86
N LEU A 23 -0.03 -0.49 -5.11
CA LEU A 23 0.93 0.15 -4.24
C LEU A 23 0.34 1.48 -3.73
N LEU A 24 0.15 1.58 -2.42
CA LEU A 24 -0.19 2.83 -1.73
C LEU A 24 1.12 3.40 -1.17
N PHE A 25 1.50 4.59 -1.59
CA PHE A 25 2.79 5.17 -1.21
C PHE A 25 2.65 6.63 -0.77
N GLY A 26 3.59 7.11 0.03
CA GLY A 26 3.63 8.50 0.48
C GLY A 26 3.81 8.64 1.99
N ASP A 27 3.34 9.73 2.56
CA ASP A 27 3.68 10.14 3.91
C ASP A 27 3.12 9.20 4.99
N GLY A 28 3.81 9.10 6.13
CA GLY A 28 3.36 8.32 7.29
C GLY A 28 2.03 8.83 7.84
N GLY A 29 1.26 7.97 8.49
CA GLY A 29 0.02 8.37 9.17
C GLY A 29 -1.17 8.75 8.26
N THR A 30 -1.03 8.69 6.94
CA THR A 30 -2.06 9.11 5.97
C THR A 30 -3.17 8.08 5.71
N GLY A 31 -3.17 6.94 6.41
CA GLY A 31 -4.23 5.94 6.34
C GLY A 31 -4.06 4.88 5.25
N LYS A 32 -2.87 4.68 4.68
CA LYS A 32 -2.58 3.65 3.65
C LYS A 32 -3.00 2.26 4.10
N SER A 33 -2.42 1.76 5.19
CA SER A 33 -2.69 0.41 5.73
C SER A 33 -4.15 0.28 6.19
N ALA A 34 -4.70 1.33 6.81
CA ALA A 34 -6.10 1.37 7.22
C ALA A 34 -7.05 1.24 6.00
N THR A 35 -6.70 1.84 4.86
CA THR A 35 -7.48 1.71 3.64
C THR A 35 -7.55 0.26 3.18
N VAL A 36 -6.42 -0.46 3.12
CA VAL A 36 -6.39 -1.87 2.71
C VAL A 36 -7.17 -2.74 3.71
N LYS A 37 -6.87 -2.61 5.01
CA LYS A 37 -7.51 -3.41 6.07
C LYS A 37 -9.03 -3.16 6.13
N SER A 38 -9.49 -1.96 5.80
CA SER A 38 -10.93 -1.61 5.79
C SER A 38 -11.74 -2.36 4.73
N MET A 39 -11.12 -2.98 3.74
CA MET A 39 -11.82 -3.76 2.72
C MET A 39 -12.52 -4.98 3.33
N LEU A 40 -11.97 -5.57 4.39
CA LEU A 40 -12.57 -6.74 5.07
C LEU A 40 -13.93 -6.44 5.72
N PHE A 41 -14.18 -5.18 6.07
CA PHE A 41 -15.42 -4.76 6.76
C PHE A 41 -16.44 -4.13 5.82
N ARG A 42 -16.18 -4.21 4.50
CA ARG A 42 -17.08 -3.61 3.52
C ARG A 42 -18.24 -4.55 3.20
N PRO A 43 -19.48 -4.06 3.20
CA PRO A 43 -20.63 -4.84 2.74
C PRO A 43 -20.38 -5.39 1.31
N GLY A 44 -20.73 -6.65 1.09
CA GLY A 44 -20.53 -7.33 -0.19
C GLY A 44 -19.14 -7.97 -0.39
N PHE A 45 -18.19 -7.78 0.54
CA PHE A 45 -16.84 -8.32 0.44
C PHE A 45 -16.63 -9.60 1.27
N GLY A 46 -17.69 -10.35 1.55
CA GLY A 46 -17.65 -11.54 2.43
C GLY A 46 -16.73 -12.68 1.96
N ASP A 47 -16.48 -12.78 0.65
CA ASP A 47 -15.56 -13.78 0.07
C ASP A 47 -14.09 -13.30 0.04
N LEU A 48 -13.82 -12.07 0.46
CA LEU A 48 -12.47 -11.52 0.54
C LEU A 48 -11.72 -12.07 1.77
N ARG A 49 -10.46 -12.41 1.57
CA ARG A 49 -9.51 -12.74 2.63
C ARG A 49 -8.26 -11.89 2.47
N LEU A 50 -7.75 -11.39 3.58
CA LEU A 50 -6.51 -10.64 3.63
C LEU A 50 -5.47 -11.47 4.39
N ILE A 51 -4.33 -11.69 3.77
CA ILE A 51 -3.18 -12.40 4.36
C ILE A 51 -2.05 -11.37 4.44
N GLU A 52 -1.69 -10.99 5.65
CA GLU A 52 -0.55 -10.12 5.88
C GLU A 52 0.75 -10.92 5.75
N VAL A 53 1.65 -10.45 4.91
CA VAL A 53 2.94 -11.09 4.62
C VAL A 53 4.04 -10.18 5.16
N GLN A 54 4.78 -10.69 6.14
CA GLN A 54 5.96 -10.03 6.68
C GLN A 54 7.12 -10.12 5.69
N LYS A 55 8.11 -9.23 5.83
CA LYS A 55 9.28 -9.15 4.94
C LYS A 55 10.01 -10.50 4.83
N GLU A 56 10.16 -11.19 5.94
CA GLU A 56 10.82 -12.50 6.05
C GLU A 56 10.05 -13.61 5.31
N GLY A 57 8.75 -13.42 5.13
CA GLY A 57 7.85 -14.35 4.42
C GLY A 57 7.83 -14.16 2.90
N LEU A 58 8.44 -13.11 2.37
CA LEU A 58 8.37 -12.79 0.93
C LEU A 58 8.93 -13.92 0.05
N ALA A 59 10.00 -14.59 0.48
CA ALA A 59 10.57 -15.73 -0.24
C ALA A 59 9.58 -16.90 -0.40
N GLN A 60 8.60 -17.01 0.47
CA GLN A 60 7.59 -18.07 0.45
C GLN A 60 6.33 -17.69 -0.35
N MET A 61 6.19 -16.43 -0.76
CA MET A 61 5.01 -15.94 -1.49
C MET A 61 4.68 -16.75 -2.75
N PRO A 62 5.64 -17.18 -3.60
CA PRO A 62 5.30 -17.98 -4.78
C PRO A 62 4.60 -19.28 -4.41
N ARG A 63 5.05 -19.94 -3.33
CA ARG A 63 4.41 -21.16 -2.82
C ARG A 63 3.02 -20.88 -2.25
N LEU A 64 2.88 -19.79 -1.51
CA LEU A 64 1.59 -19.34 -0.97
C LEU A 64 0.60 -19.06 -2.10
N ILE A 65 0.99 -18.28 -3.12
CA ILE A 65 0.14 -17.97 -4.28
C ILE A 65 -0.37 -19.23 -4.95
N ARG A 66 0.50 -20.23 -5.18
CA ARG A 66 0.10 -21.52 -5.74
C ARG A 66 -0.90 -22.26 -4.87
N SER A 67 -0.74 -22.25 -3.54
CA SER A 67 -1.65 -22.92 -2.60
C SER A 67 -3.05 -22.28 -2.54
N LEU A 68 -3.17 -21.03 -2.94
CA LEU A 68 -4.42 -20.28 -3.00
C LEU A 68 -5.12 -20.38 -4.35
N ALA A 69 -4.41 -20.84 -5.39
CA ALA A 69 -4.97 -21.01 -6.72
C ALA A 69 -6.18 -21.95 -6.70
N GLY A 70 -7.19 -21.62 -7.49
CA GLY A 70 -8.41 -22.45 -7.61
C GLY A 70 -9.37 -22.41 -6.41
N ARG A 71 -9.03 -21.72 -5.32
CA ARG A 71 -9.97 -21.52 -4.21
C ARG A 71 -11.06 -20.53 -4.61
N ARG A 72 -12.27 -20.73 -4.08
CA ARG A 72 -13.43 -19.87 -4.35
C ARG A 72 -13.20 -18.43 -3.83
N GLN A 73 -12.59 -18.31 -2.65
CA GLN A 73 -12.33 -17.03 -2.02
C GLN A 73 -11.33 -16.19 -2.82
N LYS A 74 -11.41 -14.89 -2.66
CA LYS A 74 -10.47 -13.92 -3.21
C LYS A 74 -9.48 -13.48 -2.13
N PHE A 75 -8.21 -13.37 -2.49
CA PHE A 75 -7.13 -13.13 -1.54
C PHE A 75 -6.36 -11.86 -1.89
N ILE A 76 -6.23 -10.98 -0.91
CA ILE A 76 -5.26 -9.90 -0.94
C ILE A 76 -4.05 -10.36 -0.10
N LEU A 77 -2.89 -10.49 -0.74
CA LEU A 77 -1.62 -10.63 -0.04
C LEU A 77 -1.13 -9.22 0.28
N PHE A 78 -1.17 -8.88 1.56
CA PHE A 78 -0.90 -7.54 2.03
C PHE A 78 0.50 -7.44 2.62
N ILE A 79 1.31 -6.53 2.06
CA ILE A 79 2.67 -6.25 2.52
C ILE A 79 2.66 -4.82 3.07
N ASP A 80 2.72 -4.69 4.39
CA ASP A 80 2.71 -3.38 5.05
C ASP A 80 4.14 -2.84 5.18
N ASP A 81 4.29 -1.55 4.93
CA ASP A 81 5.56 -0.80 4.99
C ASP A 81 6.69 -1.41 4.13
N LEU A 82 6.36 -1.75 2.88
CA LEU A 82 7.33 -2.30 1.93
C LEU A 82 8.44 -1.29 1.65
N ALA A 83 9.66 -1.66 2.02
CA ALA A 83 10.87 -0.91 1.75
C ALA A 83 12.03 -1.88 1.54
N PHE A 84 12.94 -1.55 0.64
CA PHE A 84 14.13 -2.35 0.35
C PHE A 84 15.39 -1.55 0.69
N ASP A 85 16.35 -2.22 1.30
CA ASP A 85 17.70 -1.74 1.44
C ASP A 85 18.54 -2.20 0.22
N GLN A 86 19.70 -1.60 -0.03
CA GLN A 86 20.49 -1.84 -1.26
C GLN A 86 20.92 -3.30 -1.44
N ASP A 87 21.24 -4.00 -0.34
CA ASP A 87 21.71 -5.37 -0.34
C ASP A 87 20.59 -6.40 -0.13
N ASP A 88 19.34 -6.00 -0.35
CA ASP A 88 18.19 -6.81 0.03
C ASP A 88 17.79 -7.78 -1.08
N ASN A 89 18.08 -9.06 -0.89
CA ASN A 89 17.66 -10.15 -1.79
C ASN A 89 16.12 -10.19 -1.98
N THR A 90 15.36 -9.58 -1.07
CA THR A 90 13.90 -9.46 -1.16
C THR A 90 13.43 -8.61 -2.34
N TYR A 91 14.25 -7.67 -2.81
CA TYR A 91 13.97 -6.89 -4.02
C TYR A 91 13.83 -7.80 -5.25
N SER A 92 14.80 -8.68 -5.49
CA SER A 92 14.79 -9.64 -6.62
C SER A 92 13.62 -10.60 -6.54
N ILE A 93 13.26 -11.04 -5.33
CA ILE A 93 12.10 -11.89 -5.08
C ILE A 93 10.81 -11.14 -5.46
N MET A 94 10.63 -9.91 -5.00
CA MET A 94 9.45 -9.12 -5.32
C MET A 94 9.34 -8.79 -6.81
N LYS A 95 10.47 -8.50 -7.47
CA LYS A 95 10.52 -8.32 -8.92
C LYS A 95 9.96 -9.55 -9.63
N THR A 96 10.45 -10.74 -9.30
CA THR A 96 9.98 -12.00 -9.86
C THR A 96 8.49 -12.25 -9.62
N ILE A 97 8.01 -11.97 -8.41
CA ILE A 97 6.59 -12.15 -8.03
C ILE A 97 5.68 -11.20 -8.82
N LEU A 98 6.07 -9.94 -8.96
CA LEU A 98 5.26 -8.93 -9.65
C LEU A 98 5.28 -9.10 -11.18
N GLU A 99 6.37 -9.61 -11.74
CA GLU A 99 6.49 -9.96 -13.15
C GLU A 99 5.68 -11.21 -13.52
N GLY A 100 5.23 -11.98 -12.53
CA GLY A 100 4.48 -13.22 -12.72
C GLY A 100 5.36 -14.45 -12.94
N GLY A 101 6.70 -14.32 -12.95
CA GLY A 101 7.64 -15.43 -13.10
C GLY A 101 7.27 -16.36 -14.27
N LEU A 102 7.47 -17.67 -14.09
CA LEU A 102 7.07 -18.71 -15.06
C LEU A 102 5.55 -19.03 -15.00
N GLU A 103 4.86 -18.63 -13.95
CA GLU A 103 3.45 -18.91 -13.75
C GLU A 103 2.63 -17.62 -13.65
N ARG A 104 1.54 -17.54 -14.41
CA ARG A 104 0.59 -16.44 -14.31
C ARG A 104 -0.01 -16.39 -12.90
N ARG A 105 -0.08 -15.21 -12.32
CA ARG A 105 -0.79 -14.99 -11.04
C ARG A 105 -2.25 -15.44 -11.18
N PRO A 106 -2.77 -16.25 -10.23
CA PRO A 106 -4.19 -16.66 -10.22
C PRO A 106 -5.13 -15.47 -10.14
N ALA A 107 -6.25 -15.50 -10.86
CA ALA A 107 -7.23 -14.42 -10.90
C ALA A 107 -7.89 -14.12 -9.53
N ASN A 108 -7.79 -15.05 -8.58
CA ASN A 108 -8.32 -14.89 -7.23
C ASN A 108 -7.30 -14.34 -6.22
N VAL A 109 -6.10 -13.94 -6.66
CA VAL A 109 -5.05 -13.40 -5.79
C VAL A 109 -4.60 -12.04 -6.31
N ALA A 110 -4.48 -11.03 -5.44
CA ALA A 110 -3.88 -9.74 -5.72
C ALA A 110 -2.87 -9.36 -4.64
N ILE A 111 -1.83 -8.62 -5.00
CA ILE A 111 -0.81 -8.14 -4.06
C ILE A 111 -1.05 -6.66 -3.81
N TYR A 112 -1.27 -6.30 -2.55
CA TYR A 112 -1.40 -4.92 -2.12
C TYR A 112 -0.24 -4.59 -1.19
N ALA A 113 0.44 -3.50 -1.46
CA ALA A 113 1.56 -3.06 -0.63
C ALA A 113 1.36 -1.61 -0.20
N THR A 114 1.87 -1.28 0.98
CA THR A 114 2.04 0.12 1.40
C THR A 114 3.52 0.46 1.48
N SER A 115 3.86 1.73 1.29
CA SER A 115 5.21 2.24 1.52
C SER A 115 5.14 3.67 2.04
N ASN A 116 5.98 3.97 3.02
CA ASN A 116 6.15 5.32 3.54
C ASN A 116 7.14 6.15 2.70
N ARG A 117 7.59 5.61 1.57
CA ARG A 117 8.56 6.23 0.67
C ARG A 117 7.94 6.47 -0.69
N ARG A 118 8.29 7.57 -1.32
CA ARG A 118 7.92 7.86 -2.71
C ARG A 118 8.63 6.90 -3.67
N HIS A 119 9.83 6.46 -3.28
CA HIS A 119 10.61 5.42 -3.96
C HIS A 119 10.78 4.24 -2.99
N LEU A 120 10.51 3.02 -3.41
CA LEU A 120 10.50 1.82 -2.58
C LEU A 120 11.85 1.51 -1.91
N VAL A 121 12.92 2.20 -2.29
CA VAL A 121 14.27 1.96 -1.78
C VAL A 121 14.87 3.21 -1.13
N ARG A 122 15.67 3.02 -0.08
CA ARG A 122 16.39 4.09 0.62
C ARG A 122 17.38 4.77 -0.32
N GLN A 123 17.28 6.09 -0.44
CA GLN A 123 18.38 6.90 -0.94
C GLN A 123 19.32 7.15 0.23
N SER A 124 20.52 6.61 0.19
CA SER A 124 21.58 7.00 1.12
C SER A 124 22.27 8.27 0.62
N PHE A 125 22.68 9.15 1.53
CA PHE A 125 23.50 10.32 1.18
C PHE A 125 24.89 9.90 0.63
N SER A 126 25.36 8.69 0.92
CA SER A 126 26.58 8.11 0.37
C SER A 126 26.46 7.77 -1.13
N ASP A 127 25.25 7.57 -1.64
CA ASP A 127 25.01 7.24 -3.06
C ASP A 127 25.30 8.44 -4.00
N ARG A 128 25.46 9.65 -3.44
CA ARG A 128 25.84 10.86 -4.21
C ARG A 128 27.36 11.08 -4.32
N ALA A 129 28.17 10.27 -3.62
CA ALA A 129 29.63 10.38 -3.59
C ALA A 129 30.36 9.25 -4.32
N GLY A 130 29.63 8.25 -4.84
CA GLY A 130 30.15 7.19 -5.72
C GLY A 130 29.85 7.49 -7.19
N ASP A 131 30.47 6.77 -8.10
CA ASP A 131 30.37 6.96 -9.55
C ASP A 131 28.90 7.19 -9.97
N GLU A 132 28.66 8.29 -10.68
CA GLU A 132 27.32 8.73 -11.12
C GLU A 132 26.54 7.65 -11.91
N VAL A 133 27.23 6.71 -12.51
CA VAL A 133 26.68 5.61 -13.32
C VAL A 133 25.97 4.59 -12.43
N ASP A 134 26.58 4.13 -11.34
CA ASP A 134 25.99 3.15 -10.42
C ASP A 134 24.78 3.71 -9.67
N ALA A 135 24.79 5.02 -9.36
CA ALA A 135 23.65 5.68 -8.73
C ALA A 135 22.45 5.76 -9.68
N PHE A 136 22.66 6.02 -10.96
CA PHE A 136 21.61 6.07 -11.98
C PHE A 136 20.99 4.70 -12.27
N GLU A 137 21.78 3.64 -12.37
CA GLU A 137 21.28 2.27 -12.57
C GLU A 137 20.45 1.82 -11.37
N THR A 138 20.92 2.08 -10.16
CA THR A 138 20.21 1.75 -8.93
C THR A 138 18.88 2.51 -8.81
N ILE A 139 18.81 3.79 -9.16
CA ILE A 139 17.56 4.57 -9.17
C ILE A 139 16.59 4.05 -10.24
N SER A 140 17.09 3.70 -11.41
CA SER A 140 16.30 3.18 -12.53
C SER A 140 15.67 1.81 -12.18
N GLU A 141 16.44 0.88 -11.63
CA GLU A 141 15.93 -0.41 -11.18
C GLU A 141 14.89 -0.26 -10.04
N LYS A 142 15.11 0.66 -9.14
CA LYS A 142 14.25 0.97 -7.99
C LYS A 142 12.89 1.54 -8.43
N THR A 143 12.88 2.36 -9.47
CA THR A 143 11.65 2.87 -10.07
C THR A 143 10.89 1.77 -10.80
N ALA A 144 11.62 0.87 -11.46
CA ALA A 144 11.06 -0.24 -12.21
C ALA A 144 10.18 -1.20 -11.36
N LEU A 145 10.52 -1.43 -10.09
CA LEU A 145 9.70 -2.27 -9.23
C LEU A 145 8.36 -1.61 -8.88
N ALA A 146 8.35 -0.31 -8.60
CA ALA A 146 7.12 0.42 -8.35
C ALA A 146 6.21 0.45 -9.58
N GLU A 147 6.79 0.49 -10.78
CA GLU A 147 6.05 0.47 -12.05
C GLU A 147 5.37 -0.86 -12.34
N ARG A 148 5.84 -1.95 -11.74
CA ARG A 148 5.20 -3.27 -11.83
C ARG A 148 3.92 -3.41 -11.01
N PHE A 149 3.66 -2.50 -10.09
CA PHE A 149 2.33 -2.33 -9.53
C PHE A 149 1.45 -1.59 -10.55
N GLY A 150 0.51 -2.28 -11.14
CA GLY A 150 -0.36 -1.69 -12.17
C GLY A 150 -1.25 -0.56 -11.65
N LEU A 151 -1.46 -0.46 -10.33
CA LEU A 151 -2.17 0.65 -9.71
C LEU A 151 -1.33 1.25 -8.58
N ARG A 152 -0.89 2.49 -8.78
CA ARG A 152 -0.09 3.26 -7.82
C ARG A 152 -0.90 4.44 -7.30
N ILE A 153 -1.09 4.51 -5.99
CA ILE A 153 -1.96 5.51 -5.36
C ILE A 153 -1.15 6.32 -4.35
N PRO A 154 -0.94 7.63 -4.61
CA PRO A 154 -0.23 8.50 -3.68
C PRO A 154 -1.12 8.87 -2.49
N TYR A 155 -0.56 8.77 -1.29
CA TYR A 155 -1.13 9.23 -0.03
C TYR A 155 -0.24 10.34 0.52
N LEU A 156 -0.57 11.57 0.18
CA LEU A 156 0.17 12.74 0.61
C LEU A 156 -0.39 13.24 1.95
N THR A 157 0.43 13.98 2.68
CA THR A 157 -0.01 14.71 3.87
C THR A 157 -1.22 15.57 3.53
N MET A 158 -2.23 15.51 4.38
CA MET A 158 -3.45 16.31 4.19
C MET A 158 -3.15 17.79 4.30
N SER A 159 -3.87 18.61 3.55
CA SER A 159 -3.88 20.04 3.78
C SER A 159 -4.49 20.32 5.16
N LYS A 160 -4.16 21.49 5.74
CA LYS A 160 -4.78 21.92 7.01
C LYS A 160 -6.32 21.91 6.93
N ALA A 161 -6.88 22.31 5.80
CA ALA A 161 -8.34 22.31 5.60
C ALA A 161 -8.90 20.88 5.61
N ASP A 162 -8.27 19.94 4.92
CA ASP A 162 -8.71 18.54 4.89
C ASP A 162 -8.56 17.87 6.27
N TYR A 163 -7.48 18.20 7.01
CA TYR A 163 -7.28 17.71 8.38
C TYR A 163 -8.39 18.17 9.30
N LEU A 164 -8.73 19.47 9.29
CA LEU A 164 -9.81 20.01 10.12
C LEU A 164 -11.18 19.42 9.72
N ALA A 165 -11.45 19.26 8.43
CA ALA A 165 -12.66 18.59 7.96
C ALA A 165 -12.75 17.12 8.43
N LEU A 166 -11.64 16.41 8.48
CA LEU A 166 -11.57 15.06 9.04
C LEU A 166 -11.86 15.07 10.54
N VAL A 167 -11.29 16.02 11.28
CA VAL A 167 -11.55 16.19 12.72
C VAL A 167 -13.02 16.43 12.99
N ASP A 168 -13.67 17.33 12.24
CA ASP A 168 -15.11 17.60 12.34
C ASP A 168 -15.94 16.33 12.10
N HIS A 169 -15.59 15.58 11.04
CA HIS A 169 -16.28 14.34 10.72
C HIS A 169 -16.14 13.29 11.83
N LEU A 170 -14.94 13.12 12.39
CA LEU A 170 -14.69 12.15 13.46
C LEU A 170 -15.39 12.57 14.77
N ALA A 171 -15.36 13.86 15.12
CA ALA A 171 -16.04 14.39 16.30
C ALA A 171 -17.57 14.18 16.21
N ALA A 172 -18.16 14.46 15.04
CA ALA A 172 -19.59 14.23 14.79
C ALA A 172 -19.96 12.75 14.95
N ARG A 173 -19.15 11.84 14.41
CA ARG A 173 -19.37 10.38 14.55
C ARG A 173 -19.21 9.89 15.99
N ALA A 174 -18.32 10.50 16.77
CA ALA A 174 -18.08 10.16 18.16
C ALA A 174 -19.08 10.84 19.13
N GLY A 175 -19.99 11.69 18.62
CA GLY A 175 -20.95 12.43 19.43
C GLY A 175 -20.30 13.48 20.34
N VAL A 176 -19.15 14.03 19.95
CA VAL A 176 -18.43 15.05 20.73
C VAL A 176 -19.19 16.37 20.64
N ALA A 177 -19.72 16.84 21.76
CA ALA A 177 -20.41 18.13 21.88
C ALA A 177 -19.40 19.25 22.21
N MET A 178 -18.73 19.77 21.20
CA MET A 178 -17.75 20.85 21.32
C MET A 178 -17.97 21.86 20.18
N SER A 179 -17.69 23.16 20.43
CA SER A 179 -17.73 24.14 19.34
C SER A 179 -16.61 23.87 18.32
N ALA A 180 -16.85 24.12 17.04
CA ALA A 180 -15.89 23.92 15.99
C ALA A 180 -14.57 24.68 16.24
N GLU A 181 -14.65 25.90 16.77
CA GLU A 181 -13.48 26.72 17.10
C GLU A 181 -12.58 26.07 18.14
N LEU A 182 -13.17 25.53 19.22
CA LEU A 182 -12.43 24.88 20.29
C LEU A 182 -11.87 23.54 19.83
N LEU A 183 -12.64 22.78 19.05
CA LEU A 183 -12.23 21.51 18.46
C LEU A 183 -11.02 21.71 17.54
N HIS A 184 -11.07 22.68 16.65
CA HIS A 184 -9.98 23.01 15.73
C HIS A 184 -8.73 23.51 16.46
N ALA A 185 -8.88 24.36 17.48
CA ALA A 185 -7.75 24.82 18.29
C ALA A 185 -7.04 23.66 19.00
N GLN A 186 -7.79 22.73 19.58
CA GLN A 186 -7.22 21.55 20.22
C GLN A 186 -6.56 20.61 19.21
N ALA A 187 -7.18 20.37 18.06
CA ALA A 187 -6.63 19.53 17.00
C ALA A 187 -5.30 20.08 16.48
N MET A 188 -5.18 21.39 16.27
CA MET A 188 -3.93 22.02 15.85
C MET A 188 -2.83 21.94 16.90
N THR A 189 -3.18 21.96 18.18
CA THR A 189 -2.20 21.77 19.28
C THR A 189 -1.64 20.34 19.30
N TRP A 190 -2.42 19.35 18.90
CA TRP A 190 -1.99 17.95 18.78
C TRP A 190 -1.05 17.71 17.59
N GLU A 191 -1.27 18.37 16.46
CA GLU A 191 -0.44 18.21 15.26
C GLU A 191 1.01 18.67 15.49
N ILE A 192 1.23 19.65 16.39
CA ILE A 192 2.55 20.23 16.67
C ILE A 192 3.38 19.35 17.64
N ARG A 193 2.81 18.35 18.27
CA ARG A 193 3.50 17.42 19.18
C ARG A 193 4.01 16.18 18.47
#